data_9cefb65428991939a43bcaa8cd8f8801
#
_entry.id   9cefb65428991939a43bcaa8cd8f8801
#
_cell.length_a   1.000
_cell.length_b   1.000
_cell.length_c   1.000
_cell.angle_alpha   90.00
_cell.angle_beta   90.00
_cell.angle_gamma   90.00
#
_symmetry.space_group_name_H-M   'P 1'
#
loop_
_entity.id
_entity.type
_entity.pdbx_description
1 polymer ?
#
loop_
_entity_poly.entity_id
_entity_poly.type
_entity_poly.pdbx_seq_one_letter_code
_entity_poly.pdbx_strand_id
1 'polypeptide(L)'
;LGDVYKRQAVPFKSVRVRFGLNGEHTFRLKNPVLREPNKQEIEAAENEANRLKEEQELTKRLNSYLAKSFTSKIELVTADYAAGTVSVTGTADATDFDGVGLAEIPMWADQTKLTSVESFTPLTGSSISQSFPRFAENGRDRLLSGWAVVRQEGDGYTVLSAVHHTDRIDNPRANLPKMVPASVKGIGGCPYDHADMQDLNIATGTFNIILDQILYTDPGGGREPYEYAGKTYYADVNGSMIKQIDQDVKISQQTGLMVSAILLIPVNRGAAEGSWLDLVAHPENEYSAAFSMPNMLSKEAVEAYAATMNFLCERYSTEQYGRIHHWIIHNEIQAGFYWTNAGRRNLETYMNLYQRSMRLVQTIARQYDPNAKSLISLDHGWTDQGSDRSYQGVKLLEQLVKYCRQEGDFEWGIAFHPYPQDINDPRTWLDDKATYSFSTQYLTPRNLEVLDAWAEQPEVCYKGTQPREIQFTEQGINTPDYEPLSLRNQAAGVAYSLAKIQHMKHVTTYAYHLWADAREEGALRLGLRKYRDDAADPLGKKPSWEVFRAFGQDDWESVSAPYLEVIGIDSWDDVVYKGTITK
;
A
#
# COMPACT_ATOMS: atom_id res chain seq x y z
N LEU A 1 8.57 -28.46 -8.15
CA LEU A 1 7.73 -29.59 -8.61
C LEU A 1 7.19 -29.35 -10.03
N GLY A 2 6.98 -28.09 -10.47
CA GLY A 2 6.41 -27.76 -11.79
C GLY A 2 7.22 -28.26 -13.00
N ASP A 3 8.53 -28.42 -12.88
CA ASP A 3 9.37 -28.89 -14.00
C ASP A 3 9.39 -30.42 -14.16
N VAL A 4 8.88 -31.17 -13.20
CA VAL A 4 8.86 -32.65 -13.24
C VAL A 4 7.72 -33.18 -14.10
N TYR A 5 6.69 -32.40 -14.37
CA TYR A 5 5.46 -32.83 -15.04
C TYR A 5 5.32 -32.39 -16.50
N LYS A 6 6.33 -31.75 -17.08
CA LYS A 6 6.31 -31.49 -18.53
C LYS A 6 6.42 -32.80 -19.30
N ARG A 7 5.33 -33.22 -19.92
CA ARG A 7 5.32 -34.32 -20.91
C ARG A 7 6.17 -33.93 -22.12
N GLN A 8 7.46 -34.12 -22.02
CA GLN A 8 8.32 -34.22 -23.20
C GLN A 8 8.86 -35.65 -23.26
N ALA A 9 8.63 -36.32 -24.36
CA ALA A 9 9.19 -37.64 -24.66
C ALA A 9 10.71 -37.54 -24.93
N VAL A 10 11.45 -36.89 -24.05
CA VAL A 10 12.90 -36.76 -24.11
C VAL A 10 13.47 -37.54 -22.92
N PRO A 11 14.37 -38.51 -23.15
CA PRO A 11 15.00 -39.22 -22.04
C PRO A 11 15.83 -38.24 -21.21
N PHE A 12 15.47 -38.06 -19.95
CA PHE A 12 16.21 -37.22 -19.02
C PHE A 12 17.59 -37.84 -18.74
N LYS A 13 18.66 -37.08 -18.98
CA LYS A 13 20.03 -37.50 -18.58
C LYS A 13 20.26 -37.25 -17.06
N SER A 14 19.50 -36.36 -16.44
CA SER A 14 19.57 -36.10 -15.00
C SER A 14 18.31 -35.39 -14.52
N VAL A 15 17.93 -35.61 -13.26
CA VAL A 15 16.88 -34.88 -12.54
C VAL A 15 17.56 -34.11 -11.42
N ARG A 16 17.33 -32.79 -11.35
CA ARG A 16 17.80 -31.96 -10.24
C ARG A 16 16.62 -31.61 -9.32
N VAL A 17 16.68 -32.07 -8.09
CA VAL A 17 15.71 -31.71 -7.05
C VAL A 17 16.32 -30.58 -6.22
N ARG A 18 15.62 -29.45 -6.11
CA ARG A 18 16.04 -28.32 -5.29
C ARG A 18 15.15 -28.25 -4.07
N PHE A 19 15.76 -28.23 -2.87
CA PHE A 19 15.06 -28.01 -1.61
C PHE A 19 15.38 -26.58 -1.14
N GLY A 20 14.35 -25.76 -0.95
CA GLY A 20 14.48 -24.46 -0.29
C GLY A 20 14.24 -24.65 1.20
N LEU A 21 15.26 -24.40 2.02
CA LEU A 21 15.17 -24.46 3.48
C LEU A 21 15.79 -23.18 4.06
N ASN A 22 15.11 -22.59 5.01
CA ASN A 22 15.64 -21.47 5.78
C ASN A 22 16.46 -22.02 6.98
N GLY A 23 17.74 -21.65 7.07
CA GLY A 23 18.66 -22.09 8.10
C GLY A 23 19.48 -23.34 7.73
N GLU A 24 20.31 -23.80 8.65
CA GLU A 24 21.12 -25.03 8.47
C GLU A 24 20.27 -26.26 8.74
N HIS A 25 19.96 -27.01 7.70
CA HIS A 25 19.22 -28.26 7.78
C HIS A 25 19.98 -29.40 7.10
N THR A 26 20.09 -30.53 7.78
CA THR A 26 20.60 -31.76 7.20
C THR A 26 19.44 -32.69 6.87
N PHE A 27 19.32 -33.09 5.61
CA PHE A 27 18.32 -34.09 5.21
C PHE A 27 19.00 -35.24 4.48
N ARG A 28 18.40 -36.42 4.58
CA ARG A 28 18.85 -37.62 3.88
C ARG A 28 17.78 -38.07 2.90
N LEU A 29 18.15 -38.16 1.62
CA LEU A 29 17.33 -38.86 0.63
C LEU A 29 17.60 -40.38 0.76
N LYS A 30 16.55 -41.13 1.06
CA LYS A 30 16.62 -42.60 1.09
C LYS A 30 15.77 -43.15 -0.05
N ASN A 31 16.41 -43.84 -0.98
CA ASN A 31 15.78 -44.51 -2.10
C ASN A 31 14.82 -43.61 -2.91
N PRO A 32 15.30 -42.54 -3.58
CA PRO A 32 14.43 -41.71 -4.42
C PRO A 32 13.87 -42.59 -5.56
N VAL A 33 12.55 -42.58 -5.68
CA VAL A 33 11.83 -43.34 -6.73
C VAL A 33 11.16 -42.35 -7.66
N LEU A 34 11.48 -42.42 -8.95
CA LEU A 34 10.69 -41.76 -9.99
C LEU A 34 9.51 -42.67 -10.33
N ARG A 35 8.30 -42.14 -10.18
CA ARG A 35 7.06 -42.82 -10.53
C ARG A 35 6.21 -41.96 -11.46
N GLU A 36 5.29 -42.56 -12.14
CA GLU A 36 4.22 -41.81 -12.81
C GLU A 36 3.43 -40.96 -11.79
N PRO A 37 3.07 -39.71 -12.15
CA PRO A 37 2.26 -38.87 -11.28
C PRO A 37 0.88 -39.52 -11.06
N ASN A 38 0.36 -39.41 -9.84
CA ASN A 38 -0.99 -39.87 -9.55
C ASN A 38 -2.04 -38.91 -10.13
N LYS A 39 -3.32 -39.31 -10.10
CA LYS A 39 -4.42 -38.51 -10.67
C LYS A 39 -4.49 -37.09 -10.07
N GLN A 40 -4.31 -36.94 -8.75
CA GLN A 40 -4.35 -35.64 -8.08
C GLN A 40 -3.18 -34.73 -8.51
N GLU A 41 -1.99 -35.31 -8.68
CA GLU A 41 -0.80 -34.57 -9.16
C GLU A 41 -0.96 -34.12 -10.60
N ILE A 42 -1.56 -34.94 -11.46
CA ILE A 42 -1.87 -34.55 -12.86
C ILE A 42 -2.89 -33.43 -12.88
N GLU A 43 -3.97 -33.56 -12.12
CA GLU A 43 -5.05 -32.58 -12.01
C GLU A 43 -4.52 -31.22 -11.46
N ALA A 44 -3.68 -31.25 -10.44
CA ALA A 44 -3.02 -30.06 -9.90
C ALA A 44 -2.11 -29.39 -10.94
N ALA A 45 -1.35 -30.16 -11.72
CA ALA A 45 -0.49 -29.60 -12.78
C ALA A 45 -1.31 -29.01 -13.94
N GLU A 46 -2.43 -29.63 -14.31
CA GLU A 46 -3.34 -29.13 -15.34
C GLU A 46 -4.04 -27.83 -14.87
N ASN A 47 -4.49 -27.78 -13.63
CA ASN A 47 -5.08 -26.58 -13.02
C ASN A 47 -4.07 -25.43 -13.00
N GLU A 48 -2.83 -25.68 -12.57
CA GLU A 48 -1.78 -24.65 -12.57
C GLU A 48 -1.44 -24.18 -13.99
N ALA A 49 -1.39 -25.09 -14.97
CA ALA A 49 -1.16 -24.71 -16.36
C ALA A 49 -2.30 -23.84 -16.93
N ASN A 50 -3.55 -24.14 -16.58
CA ASN A 50 -4.70 -23.34 -16.97
C ASN A 50 -4.66 -21.95 -16.29
N ARG A 51 -4.39 -21.90 -14.99
CA ARG A 51 -4.23 -20.66 -14.25
C ARG A 51 -3.16 -19.76 -14.86
N LEU A 52 -1.98 -20.30 -15.19
CA LEU A 52 -0.91 -19.55 -15.84
C LEU A 52 -1.31 -19.02 -17.22
N LYS A 53 -2.08 -19.79 -17.98
CA LYS A 53 -2.60 -19.36 -19.28
C LYS A 53 -3.60 -18.21 -19.13
N GLU A 54 -4.54 -18.32 -18.19
CA GLU A 54 -5.51 -17.27 -17.88
C GLU A 54 -4.81 -15.99 -17.41
N GLU A 55 -3.80 -16.10 -16.55
CA GLU A 55 -2.99 -14.99 -16.08
C GLU A 55 -2.26 -14.28 -17.23
N GLN A 56 -1.68 -15.04 -18.17
CA GLN A 56 -1.02 -14.48 -19.36
C GLN A 56 -2.02 -13.79 -20.30
N GLU A 57 -3.20 -14.36 -20.50
CA GLU A 57 -4.25 -13.76 -21.31
C GLU A 57 -4.78 -12.47 -20.69
N LEU A 58 -5.01 -12.45 -19.37
CA LEU A 58 -5.43 -11.24 -18.65
C LEU A 58 -4.34 -10.16 -18.73
N THR A 59 -3.08 -10.50 -18.47
CA THR A 59 -1.93 -9.59 -18.61
C THR A 59 -1.89 -8.96 -20.01
N LYS A 60 -2.06 -9.75 -21.06
CA LYS A 60 -2.09 -9.24 -22.43
C LYS A 60 -3.26 -8.28 -22.68
N ARG A 61 -4.45 -8.62 -22.19
CA ARG A 61 -5.62 -7.73 -22.31
C ARG A 61 -5.43 -6.43 -21.54
N LEU A 62 -4.92 -6.48 -20.31
CA LEU A 62 -4.63 -5.30 -19.50
C LEU A 62 -3.61 -4.37 -20.17
N ASN A 63 -2.50 -4.93 -20.68
CA ASN A 63 -1.49 -4.14 -21.40
C ASN A 63 -2.08 -3.49 -22.65
N SER A 64 -2.91 -4.21 -23.40
CA SER A 64 -3.59 -3.66 -24.59
C SER A 64 -4.58 -2.56 -24.22
N TYR A 65 -5.33 -2.72 -23.13
CA TYR A 65 -6.28 -1.73 -22.62
C TYR A 65 -5.57 -0.46 -22.14
N LEU A 66 -4.49 -0.60 -21.38
CA LEU A 66 -3.72 0.54 -20.84
C LEU A 66 -2.96 1.32 -21.92
N ALA A 67 -2.62 0.67 -23.04
CA ALA A 67 -1.97 1.30 -24.18
C ALA A 67 -2.95 1.90 -25.22
N LYS A 68 -4.26 1.60 -25.07
CA LYS A 68 -5.28 2.01 -26.07
C LYS A 68 -5.59 3.49 -25.94
N SER A 69 -5.52 4.21 -27.07
CA SER A 69 -6.07 5.56 -27.18
C SER A 69 -7.56 5.46 -27.53
N PHE A 70 -8.39 5.99 -26.66
CA PHE A 70 -9.83 6.04 -26.88
C PHE A 70 -10.24 7.41 -27.44
N THR A 71 -11.19 7.43 -28.34
CA THR A 71 -11.76 8.67 -28.89
C THR A 71 -12.94 9.18 -28.06
N SER A 72 -13.77 8.28 -27.52
CA SER A 72 -14.75 8.63 -26.49
C SER A 72 -14.05 8.79 -25.14
N LYS A 73 -14.55 9.70 -24.30
CA LYS A 73 -13.93 10.03 -23.03
C LYS A 73 -14.96 10.36 -21.96
N ILE A 74 -14.84 9.75 -20.80
CA ILE A 74 -15.44 10.29 -19.57
C ILE A 74 -14.44 11.32 -19.02
N GLU A 75 -14.90 12.56 -18.88
CA GLU A 75 -14.05 13.71 -18.52
C GLU A 75 -14.01 13.94 -17.01
N LEU A 76 -15.16 13.74 -16.34
CA LEU A 76 -15.27 13.98 -14.92
C LEU A 76 -16.39 13.13 -14.31
N VAL A 77 -16.06 12.48 -13.20
CA VAL A 77 -17.03 11.83 -12.31
C VAL A 77 -16.96 12.51 -10.94
N THR A 78 -18.07 13.11 -10.53
CA THR A 78 -18.17 13.83 -9.26
C THR A 78 -19.24 13.19 -8.39
N ALA A 79 -18.90 12.86 -7.14
CA ALA A 79 -19.92 12.53 -6.16
C ALA A 79 -20.18 13.72 -5.25
N ASP A 80 -21.44 14.03 -4.99
CA ASP A 80 -21.87 15.03 -4.02
C ASP A 80 -22.38 14.32 -2.77
N TYR A 81 -21.63 14.45 -1.67
CA TYR A 81 -21.97 13.76 -0.43
C TYR A 81 -23.30 14.27 0.16
N ALA A 82 -23.51 15.59 0.18
CA ALA A 82 -24.71 16.19 0.76
C ALA A 82 -25.96 15.95 -0.09
N ALA A 83 -25.83 16.02 -1.41
CA ALA A 83 -26.94 15.74 -2.34
C ALA A 83 -27.20 14.25 -2.54
N GLY A 84 -26.26 13.37 -2.17
CA GLY A 84 -26.35 11.93 -2.36
C GLY A 84 -26.41 11.54 -3.85
N THR A 85 -25.61 12.18 -4.71
CA THR A 85 -25.61 11.95 -6.16
C THR A 85 -24.22 11.66 -6.69
N VAL A 86 -24.15 10.97 -7.85
CA VAL A 86 -22.95 10.80 -8.66
C VAL A 86 -23.26 11.34 -10.07
N SER A 87 -22.46 12.30 -10.53
CA SER A 87 -22.61 12.96 -11.82
C SER A 87 -21.45 12.59 -12.73
N VAL A 88 -21.76 12.29 -13.99
CA VAL A 88 -20.82 11.86 -15.03
C VAL A 88 -20.93 12.79 -16.23
N THR A 89 -19.80 13.37 -16.63
CA THR A 89 -19.71 14.19 -17.86
C THR A 89 -18.64 13.63 -18.80
N GLY A 90 -18.81 13.87 -20.09
CA GLY A 90 -17.86 13.37 -21.07
C GLY A 90 -18.33 13.53 -22.51
N THR A 91 -17.62 12.87 -23.40
CA THR A 91 -17.93 12.86 -24.85
C THR A 91 -17.91 11.45 -25.40
N ALA A 92 -18.91 11.12 -26.21
CA ALA A 92 -18.97 9.89 -26.99
C ALA A 92 -18.66 10.19 -28.44
N ASP A 93 -17.66 9.55 -29.01
CA ASP A 93 -17.31 9.60 -30.41
C ASP A 93 -17.84 8.35 -31.11
N ALA A 94 -19.00 8.50 -31.76
CA ALA A 94 -19.65 7.44 -32.54
C ALA A 94 -20.35 8.05 -33.74
N THR A 95 -20.22 7.38 -34.88
CA THR A 95 -20.93 7.78 -36.13
C THR A 95 -22.39 7.36 -36.11
N ASP A 96 -22.69 6.32 -35.32
CA ASP A 96 -24.02 5.79 -35.07
C ASP A 96 -24.15 5.50 -33.59
N PHE A 97 -25.24 5.92 -32.97
CA PHE A 97 -25.52 5.76 -31.54
C PHE A 97 -26.40 4.54 -31.23
N ASP A 98 -26.74 3.71 -32.23
CA ASP A 98 -27.45 2.47 -31.95
C ASP A 98 -26.59 1.54 -31.08
N GLY A 99 -27.18 1.09 -29.96
CA GLY A 99 -26.51 0.31 -28.95
C GLY A 99 -25.39 1.04 -28.18
N VAL A 100 -25.15 2.35 -28.43
CA VAL A 100 -24.15 3.12 -27.67
C VAL A 100 -24.78 3.71 -26.41
N GLY A 101 -24.07 3.57 -25.28
CA GLY A 101 -24.55 4.09 -24.00
C GLY A 101 -23.45 4.36 -23.00
N LEU A 102 -23.83 5.09 -21.93
CA LEU A 102 -23.04 5.21 -20.71
C LEU A 102 -23.31 4.00 -19.84
N ALA A 103 -22.27 3.23 -19.55
CA ALA A 103 -22.34 2.05 -18.70
C ALA A 103 -21.72 2.31 -17.32
N GLU A 104 -22.38 1.78 -16.31
CA GLU A 104 -21.87 1.71 -14.95
C GLU A 104 -21.19 0.35 -14.73
N ILE A 105 -19.90 0.38 -14.40
CA ILE A 105 -19.02 -0.78 -14.31
C ILE A 105 -18.63 -0.97 -12.85
N PRO A 106 -18.97 -2.11 -12.23
CA PRO A 106 -18.62 -2.35 -10.84
C PRO A 106 -17.10 -2.56 -10.68
N MET A 107 -16.58 -2.22 -9.51
CA MET A 107 -15.15 -2.26 -9.22
C MET A 107 -14.54 -3.66 -9.34
N TRP A 108 -15.33 -4.72 -9.20
CA TRP A 108 -14.91 -6.13 -9.36
C TRP A 108 -14.92 -6.65 -10.79
N ALA A 109 -15.43 -5.87 -11.77
CA ALA A 109 -15.51 -6.32 -13.14
C ALA A 109 -14.13 -6.34 -13.83
N ASP A 110 -13.99 -7.21 -14.82
CA ASP A 110 -12.87 -7.15 -15.77
C ASP A 110 -13.17 -6.08 -16.85
N GLN A 111 -12.60 -4.90 -16.66
CA GLN A 111 -12.78 -3.76 -17.59
C GLN A 111 -12.27 -4.05 -19.02
N THR A 112 -11.49 -5.09 -19.22
CA THR A 112 -10.97 -5.49 -20.52
C THR A 112 -11.89 -6.44 -21.29
N LYS A 113 -12.92 -7.00 -20.59
CA LYS A 113 -13.87 -7.95 -21.16
C LYS A 113 -15.21 -7.85 -20.41
N LEU A 114 -16.02 -6.87 -20.81
CA LEU A 114 -17.33 -6.64 -20.18
C LEU A 114 -18.38 -7.60 -20.74
N THR A 115 -18.80 -8.55 -19.93
CA THR A 115 -19.93 -9.44 -20.23
C THR A 115 -21.23 -8.91 -19.65
N SER A 116 -21.17 -8.04 -18.64
CA SER A 116 -22.32 -7.38 -18.03
C SER A 116 -21.92 -6.02 -17.48
N VAL A 117 -22.90 -5.14 -17.31
CA VAL A 117 -22.76 -3.84 -16.65
C VAL A 117 -23.88 -3.68 -15.63
N GLU A 118 -23.67 -2.84 -14.63
CA GLU A 118 -24.67 -2.64 -13.57
C GLU A 118 -25.85 -1.76 -14.01
N SER A 119 -25.58 -0.80 -14.88
CA SER A 119 -26.60 -0.02 -15.56
C SER A 119 -26.11 0.43 -16.94
N PHE A 120 -27.03 0.62 -17.85
CA PHE A 120 -26.78 1.10 -19.20
C PHE A 120 -27.76 2.22 -19.52
N THR A 121 -27.24 3.42 -19.80
CA THR A 121 -28.03 4.58 -20.20
C THR A 121 -27.76 4.87 -21.68
N PRO A 122 -28.74 4.63 -22.60
CA PRO A 122 -28.56 4.90 -24.02
C PRO A 122 -28.17 6.35 -24.28
N LEU A 123 -27.23 6.56 -25.19
CA LEU A 123 -26.83 7.89 -25.66
C LEU A 123 -27.48 8.18 -27.03
N THR A 124 -27.96 9.40 -27.23
CA THR A 124 -28.55 9.86 -28.48
C THR A 124 -27.67 10.89 -29.19
N GLY A 125 -26.51 11.20 -28.65
CA GLY A 125 -25.55 12.17 -29.17
C GLY A 125 -24.24 12.16 -28.41
N SER A 126 -23.31 12.97 -28.87
CA SER A 126 -21.92 12.94 -28.40
C SER A 126 -21.71 13.50 -26.98
N SER A 127 -22.58 14.36 -26.48
CA SER A 127 -22.41 14.96 -25.14
C SER A 127 -22.99 14.07 -24.05
N ILE A 128 -22.22 13.85 -23.01
CA ILE A 128 -22.59 13.09 -21.80
C ILE A 128 -22.72 14.06 -20.64
N SER A 129 -23.93 14.11 -20.04
CA SER A 129 -24.19 14.85 -18.79
C SER A 129 -25.31 14.12 -18.06
N GLN A 130 -24.95 13.22 -17.17
CA GLN A 130 -25.87 12.35 -16.44
C GLN A 130 -25.64 12.50 -14.93
N SER A 131 -26.71 12.36 -14.15
CA SER A 131 -26.65 12.35 -12.70
C SER A 131 -27.51 11.22 -12.15
N PHE A 132 -26.98 10.48 -11.20
CA PHE A 132 -27.60 9.30 -10.60
C PHE A 132 -27.67 9.44 -9.09
N PRO A 133 -28.68 8.86 -8.40
CA PRO A 133 -28.61 8.66 -6.96
C PRO A 133 -27.35 7.88 -6.60
N ARG A 134 -26.66 8.25 -5.52
CA ARG A 134 -25.45 7.56 -5.05
C ARG A 134 -25.73 6.07 -4.81
N PHE A 135 -26.80 5.76 -4.09
CA PHE A 135 -27.18 4.36 -3.89
C PHE A 135 -28.16 3.92 -4.99
N ALA A 136 -27.84 2.81 -5.63
CA ALA A 136 -28.73 2.14 -6.57
C ALA A 136 -29.92 1.50 -5.83
N GLU A 137 -30.99 1.11 -6.56
CA GLU A 137 -32.18 0.47 -5.98
C GLU A 137 -31.84 -0.82 -5.21
N ASN A 138 -30.79 -1.54 -5.63
CA ASN A 138 -30.28 -2.73 -4.95
C ASN A 138 -29.32 -2.42 -3.78
N GLY A 139 -29.23 -1.16 -3.37
CA GLY A 139 -28.39 -0.68 -2.29
C GLY A 139 -26.92 -0.41 -2.67
N ARG A 140 -26.46 -0.83 -3.84
CA ARG A 140 -25.03 -0.66 -4.24
C ARG A 140 -24.60 0.80 -4.27
N ASP A 141 -23.41 1.09 -3.76
CA ASP A 141 -22.82 2.43 -3.72
C ASP A 141 -22.12 2.76 -5.05
N ARG A 142 -22.73 3.64 -5.84
CA ARG A 142 -22.20 4.14 -7.12
C ARG A 142 -20.93 4.98 -6.96
N LEU A 143 -20.62 5.41 -5.77
CA LEU A 143 -19.37 6.10 -5.46
C LEU A 143 -18.14 5.28 -5.88
N LEU A 144 -18.25 3.94 -5.78
CA LEU A 144 -17.20 2.98 -6.10
C LEU A 144 -17.27 2.46 -7.55
N SER A 145 -18.25 2.91 -8.34
CA SER A 145 -18.39 2.47 -9.73
C SER A 145 -17.40 3.17 -10.65
N GLY A 146 -16.97 2.45 -11.68
CA GLY A 146 -16.37 3.04 -12.86
C GLY A 146 -17.44 3.35 -13.91
N TRP A 147 -17.17 4.27 -14.82
CA TRP A 147 -18.06 4.69 -15.88
C TRP A 147 -17.36 4.64 -17.23
N ALA A 148 -18.01 4.12 -18.25
CA ALA A 148 -17.46 4.08 -19.60
C ALA A 148 -18.54 4.27 -20.66
N VAL A 149 -18.13 4.80 -21.82
CA VAL A 149 -18.92 4.69 -23.04
C VAL A 149 -18.72 3.29 -23.60
N VAL A 150 -19.80 2.57 -23.83
CA VAL A 150 -19.78 1.23 -24.39
C VAL A 150 -20.74 1.10 -25.56
N ARG A 151 -20.51 0.10 -26.40
CA ARG A 151 -21.50 -0.37 -27.40
C ARG A 151 -21.94 -1.77 -26.98
N GLN A 152 -23.27 -1.96 -26.92
CA GLN A 152 -23.83 -3.30 -26.71
C GLN A 152 -23.70 -4.11 -28.01
N GLU A 153 -23.10 -5.29 -27.93
CA GLU A 153 -22.87 -6.19 -29.05
C GLU A 153 -23.26 -7.62 -28.64
N GLY A 154 -24.41 -8.09 -29.12
CA GLY A 154 -24.95 -9.38 -28.70
C GLY A 154 -25.20 -9.42 -27.19
N ASP A 155 -24.60 -10.42 -26.50
CA ASP A 155 -24.74 -10.60 -25.06
C ASP A 155 -23.64 -9.85 -24.23
N GLY A 156 -22.80 -9.03 -24.87
CA GLY A 156 -21.69 -8.34 -24.22
C GLY A 156 -21.58 -6.87 -24.59
N TYR A 157 -20.47 -6.26 -24.17
CA TYR A 157 -20.22 -4.83 -24.38
C TYR A 157 -18.78 -4.60 -24.86
N THR A 158 -18.65 -3.78 -25.90
CA THR A 158 -17.35 -3.27 -26.35
C THR A 158 -17.11 -1.89 -25.78
N VAL A 159 -15.98 -1.68 -25.09
CA VAL A 159 -15.61 -0.37 -24.52
C VAL A 159 -15.14 0.59 -25.60
N LEU A 160 -15.79 1.75 -25.68
CA LEU A 160 -15.46 2.87 -26.57
C LEU A 160 -14.68 3.98 -25.86
N SER A 161 -14.72 4.03 -24.51
CA SER A 161 -13.85 4.86 -23.68
C SER A 161 -13.11 3.99 -22.66
N ALA A 162 -12.04 4.51 -22.06
CA ALA A 162 -11.53 3.90 -20.82
C ALA A 162 -12.59 3.99 -19.70
N VAL A 163 -12.53 3.07 -18.76
CA VAL A 163 -13.29 3.17 -17.51
C VAL A 163 -12.74 4.34 -16.71
N HIS A 164 -13.61 5.20 -16.19
CA HIS A 164 -13.21 6.34 -15.38
C HIS A 164 -13.88 6.30 -14.02
N HIS A 165 -13.10 6.48 -12.97
CA HIS A 165 -13.56 6.42 -11.59
C HIS A 165 -13.85 7.83 -11.03
N THR A 166 -14.42 7.90 -9.82
CA THR A 166 -14.71 9.16 -9.14
C THR A 166 -13.46 10.01 -8.95
N ASP A 167 -13.46 11.23 -9.51
CA ASP A 167 -12.34 12.18 -9.45
C ASP A 167 -12.35 13.00 -8.17
N ARG A 168 -13.53 13.36 -7.69
CA ARG A 168 -13.68 14.20 -6.49
C ARG A 168 -14.99 13.97 -5.77
N ILE A 169 -14.98 14.34 -4.50
CA ILE A 169 -16.15 14.40 -3.64
C ILE A 169 -16.46 15.86 -3.36
N ASP A 170 -17.64 16.32 -3.81
CA ASP A 170 -18.18 17.64 -3.47
C ASP A 170 -19.00 17.55 -2.18
N ASN A 171 -19.05 18.66 -1.44
CA ASN A 171 -19.80 18.77 -0.20
C ASN A 171 -19.58 17.60 0.78
N PRO A 172 -18.31 17.27 1.13
CA PRO A 172 -18.01 16.19 2.06
C PRO A 172 -18.65 16.46 3.42
N ARG A 173 -18.79 15.42 4.26
CA ARG A 173 -19.43 15.51 5.59
C ARG A 173 -18.83 16.60 6.46
N ALA A 174 -17.51 16.79 6.41
CA ALA A 174 -16.81 17.83 7.14
C ALA A 174 -15.78 18.52 6.25
N ASN A 175 -15.58 19.81 6.44
CA ASN A 175 -14.53 20.59 5.80
C ASN A 175 -13.32 20.66 6.73
N LEU A 176 -12.64 19.53 6.91
CA LEU A 176 -11.47 19.42 7.75
C LEU A 176 -10.27 20.14 7.11
N PRO A 177 -9.51 20.94 7.86
CA PRO A 177 -8.33 21.61 7.32
C PRO A 177 -7.24 20.59 6.96
N LYS A 178 -6.41 20.95 5.96
CA LYS A 178 -5.21 20.16 5.66
C LYS A 178 -4.28 20.17 6.88
N MET A 179 -3.92 18.99 7.36
CA MET A 179 -2.94 18.86 8.43
C MET A 179 -1.52 19.07 7.84
N VAL A 180 -0.77 19.94 8.48
CA VAL A 180 0.67 20.13 8.23
C VAL A 180 1.37 19.83 9.55
N PRO A 181 2.16 18.76 9.66
CA PRO A 181 2.84 18.42 10.90
C PRO A 181 3.89 19.48 11.25
N ALA A 182 4.10 19.71 12.55
CA ALA A 182 5.05 20.69 13.06
C ALA A 182 6.51 20.36 12.69
N SER A 183 6.79 19.07 12.48
CA SER A 183 8.07 18.54 11.95
C SER A 183 7.82 17.23 11.21
N VAL A 184 8.81 16.77 10.46
CA VAL A 184 8.75 15.44 9.80
C VAL A 184 8.96 14.28 10.78
N LYS A 185 9.39 14.54 12.02
CA LYS A 185 9.72 13.50 12.99
C LYS A 185 8.49 12.69 13.37
N GLY A 186 8.61 11.39 13.22
CA GLY A 186 7.59 10.42 13.58
C GLY A 186 8.17 9.19 14.26
N ILE A 187 7.29 8.41 14.88
CA ILE A 187 7.61 7.09 15.41
C ILE A 187 6.50 6.11 15.01
N GLY A 188 6.92 4.92 14.57
CA GLY A 188 6.05 3.77 14.36
C GLY A 188 6.06 2.83 15.57
N GLY A 189 4.93 2.14 15.84
CA GLY A 189 4.85 1.09 16.84
C GLY A 189 5.08 1.55 18.28
N CYS A 190 4.67 2.74 18.66
CA CYS A 190 4.85 3.32 19.99
C CYS A 190 3.52 3.72 20.64
N PRO A 191 3.36 3.54 21.96
CA PRO A 191 2.29 4.19 22.69
C PRO A 191 2.53 5.70 22.71
N TYR A 192 1.67 6.46 22.04
CA TYR A 192 1.82 7.93 21.90
C TYR A 192 1.56 8.72 23.19
N ASP A 193 1.08 8.07 24.25
CA ASP A 193 0.91 8.65 25.58
C ASP A 193 2.23 8.73 26.40
N HIS A 194 3.32 8.29 25.81
CA HIS A 194 4.60 8.24 26.50
C HIS A 194 5.28 9.61 26.55
N ALA A 195 5.85 9.99 27.72
CA ALA A 195 6.57 11.25 27.88
C ALA A 195 7.71 11.43 26.86
N ASP A 196 8.30 10.35 26.39
CA ASP A 196 9.33 10.35 25.35
C ASP A 196 8.87 10.99 24.05
N MET A 197 7.57 10.91 23.72
CA MET A 197 7.02 11.51 22.49
C MET A 197 7.15 13.05 22.52
N GLN A 198 6.99 13.64 23.69
CA GLN A 198 7.19 15.08 23.90
C GLN A 198 8.68 15.42 23.84
N ASP A 199 9.52 14.66 24.55
CA ASP A 199 10.97 14.86 24.56
C ASP A 199 11.57 14.78 23.15
N LEU A 200 11.10 13.83 22.33
CA LEU A 200 11.51 13.64 20.95
C LEU A 200 10.90 14.65 19.99
N ASN A 201 9.95 15.46 20.42
CA ASN A 201 9.21 16.42 19.57
C ASN A 201 8.58 15.72 18.34
N ILE A 202 7.83 14.64 18.60
CA ILE A 202 7.15 13.85 17.57
C ILE A 202 5.96 14.64 17.02
N ALA A 203 5.82 14.69 15.70
CA ALA A 203 4.72 15.38 15.01
C ALA A 203 3.93 14.45 14.07
N THR A 204 4.45 13.25 13.80
CA THR A 204 3.77 12.25 12.96
C THR A 204 3.83 10.86 13.61
N GLY A 205 2.91 9.97 13.19
CA GLY A 205 2.87 8.61 13.69
C GLY A 205 2.23 7.64 12.73
N THR A 206 2.59 6.36 12.87
CA THR A 206 1.98 5.26 12.12
C THR A 206 1.52 4.17 13.07
N PHE A 207 0.44 3.48 12.74
CA PHE A 207 -0.03 2.30 13.45
C PHE A 207 -0.77 1.34 12.51
N ASN A 208 -0.83 0.07 12.91
CA ASN A 208 -1.46 -0.98 12.14
C ASN A 208 -2.94 -1.15 12.51
N ILE A 209 -3.79 -1.36 11.50
CA ILE A 209 -5.19 -1.78 11.65
C ILE A 209 -5.35 -3.16 11.03
N ILE A 210 -5.68 -4.15 11.86
CA ILE A 210 -6.01 -5.50 11.41
C ILE A 210 -7.51 -5.55 11.09
N LEU A 211 -7.84 -5.55 9.80
CA LEU A 211 -9.19 -5.23 9.31
C LEU A 211 -10.26 -6.26 9.65
N ASP A 212 -9.91 -7.54 9.80
CA ASP A 212 -10.86 -8.60 10.18
C ASP A 212 -11.32 -8.52 11.64
N GLN A 213 -10.76 -7.57 12.42
CA GLN A 213 -11.15 -7.29 13.81
C GLN A 213 -12.05 -6.05 13.95
N ILE A 214 -12.53 -5.48 12.85
CA ILE A 214 -13.32 -4.23 12.84
C ILE A 214 -14.80 -4.53 12.63
N LEU A 215 -15.15 -5.09 11.47
CA LEU A 215 -16.52 -5.48 11.13
C LEU A 215 -16.63 -7.00 10.92
N TYR A 216 -17.81 -7.49 11.21
CA TYR A 216 -18.17 -8.91 11.09
C TYR A 216 -19.45 -9.05 10.27
N THR A 217 -19.66 -10.23 9.71
CA THR A 217 -20.89 -10.59 8.97
C THR A 217 -21.97 -11.19 9.88
N ASP A 218 -21.66 -11.43 11.15
CA ASP A 218 -22.56 -12.02 12.15
C ASP A 218 -22.69 -11.14 13.41
N PRO A 219 -23.86 -11.18 14.11
CA PRO A 219 -24.14 -10.32 15.27
C PRO A 219 -23.49 -10.79 16.59
N GLY A 220 -22.59 -11.81 16.56
CA GLY A 220 -22.06 -12.44 17.76
C GLY A 220 -21.42 -11.49 18.76
N GLY A 221 -21.41 -11.88 20.04
CA GLY A 221 -20.52 -11.30 21.05
C GLY A 221 -20.80 -9.86 21.51
N GLY A 222 -21.99 -9.28 21.29
CA GLY A 222 -22.29 -7.89 21.72
C GLY A 222 -21.76 -6.82 20.76
N ARG A 223 -21.57 -7.16 19.51
CA ARG A 223 -21.24 -6.25 18.43
C ARG A 223 -22.42 -5.33 18.10
N GLU A 224 -22.14 -4.13 17.62
CA GLU A 224 -23.15 -3.14 17.24
C GLU A 224 -23.47 -3.24 15.74
N PRO A 225 -24.77 -3.19 15.34
CA PRO A 225 -25.14 -3.20 13.93
C PRO A 225 -24.63 -1.94 13.23
N TYR A 226 -24.12 -2.12 12.01
CA TYR A 226 -23.65 -1.06 11.13
C TYR A 226 -24.21 -1.25 9.72
N GLU A 227 -25.00 -0.30 9.28
CA GLU A 227 -25.66 -0.35 7.98
C GLU A 227 -24.78 0.30 6.90
N TYR A 228 -24.51 -0.44 5.83
CA TYR A 228 -23.84 0.10 4.65
C TYR A 228 -24.38 -0.55 3.36
N ALA A 229 -24.74 0.29 2.39
CA ALA A 229 -25.19 -0.16 1.06
C ALA A 229 -26.34 -1.20 1.10
N GLY A 230 -27.29 -1.02 2.04
CA GLY A 230 -28.43 -1.91 2.22
C GLY A 230 -28.12 -3.25 2.87
N LYS A 231 -26.93 -3.41 3.47
CA LYS A 231 -26.51 -4.59 4.22
C LYS A 231 -26.15 -4.22 5.66
N THR A 232 -26.46 -5.11 6.58
CA THR A 232 -26.06 -5.01 7.99
C THR A 232 -24.76 -5.76 8.21
N TYR A 233 -23.76 -5.06 8.72
CA TYR A 233 -22.54 -5.58 9.30
C TYR A 233 -22.55 -5.35 10.82
N TYR A 234 -21.57 -5.87 11.54
CA TYR A 234 -21.54 -5.77 12.99
C TYR A 234 -20.17 -5.30 13.46
N ALA A 235 -20.10 -4.11 14.07
CA ALA A 235 -18.86 -3.49 14.55
C ALA A 235 -18.51 -3.99 15.96
N ASP A 236 -17.27 -4.46 16.16
CA ASP A 236 -16.77 -4.82 17.48
C ASP A 236 -16.18 -3.61 18.22
N VAL A 237 -17.04 -2.62 18.50
CA VAL A 237 -16.64 -1.36 19.16
C VAL A 237 -16.03 -1.56 20.55
N ASN A 238 -16.25 -2.72 21.16
CA ASN A 238 -15.67 -3.11 22.43
C ASN A 238 -14.45 -4.02 22.32
N GLY A 239 -14.10 -4.42 21.08
CA GLY A 239 -12.93 -5.22 20.78
C GLY A 239 -11.61 -4.51 21.05
N SER A 240 -10.55 -5.28 21.21
CA SER A 240 -9.22 -4.75 21.52
C SER A 240 -8.68 -3.83 20.42
N MET A 241 -8.94 -4.16 19.15
CA MET A 241 -8.45 -3.38 18.02
C MET A 241 -9.08 -1.97 17.99
N ILE A 242 -10.42 -1.87 18.04
CA ILE A 242 -11.09 -0.55 18.01
C ILE A 242 -10.71 0.27 19.24
N LYS A 243 -10.64 -0.34 20.43
CA LYS A 243 -10.20 0.37 21.64
C LYS A 243 -8.77 0.90 21.53
N GLN A 244 -7.86 0.13 20.94
CA GLN A 244 -6.50 0.58 20.73
C GLN A 244 -6.46 1.75 19.74
N ILE A 245 -7.16 1.65 18.62
CA ILE A 245 -7.24 2.76 17.64
C ILE A 245 -7.87 4.00 18.27
N ASP A 246 -8.97 3.86 19.02
CA ASP A 246 -9.63 4.98 19.71
C ASP A 246 -8.65 5.71 20.65
N GLN A 247 -7.84 4.96 21.40
CA GLN A 247 -6.82 5.50 22.28
C GLN A 247 -5.73 6.23 21.49
N ASP A 248 -5.14 5.57 20.50
CA ASP A 248 -4.02 6.12 19.72
C ASP A 248 -4.42 7.38 18.95
N VAL A 249 -5.59 7.35 18.29
CA VAL A 249 -6.08 8.50 17.51
C VAL A 249 -6.48 9.66 18.43
N LYS A 250 -7.07 9.38 19.58
CA LYS A 250 -7.40 10.41 20.56
C LYS A 250 -6.17 11.10 21.13
N ILE A 251 -5.15 10.33 21.48
CA ILE A 251 -3.87 10.88 21.98
C ILE A 251 -3.22 11.70 20.87
N SER A 252 -3.19 11.20 19.63
CA SER A 252 -2.66 11.91 18.48
C SER A 252 -3.36 13.25 18.25
N GLN A 253 -4.68 13.31 18.39
CA GLN A 253 -5.45 14.56 18.31
C GLN A 253 -5.06 15.54 19.42
N GLN A 254 -4.92 15.05 20.65
CA GLN A 254 -4.58 15.90 21.82
C GLN A 254 -3.15 16.45 21.73
N THR A 255 -2.25 15.73 21.09
CA THR A 255 -0.83 16.10 20.94
C THR A 255 -0.51 16.74 19.58
N GLY A 256 -1.52 16.87 18.69
CA GLY A 256 -1.34 17.50 17.38
C GLY A 256 -0.54 16.65 16.40
N LEU A 257 -0.57 15.31 16.53
CA LEU A 257 0.11 14.40 15.60
C LEU A 257 -0.69 14.20 14.31
N MET A 258 0.00 14.22 13.17
CA MET A 258 -0.53 13.69 11.92
C MET A 258 -0.33 12.17 11.92
N VAL A 259 -1.40 11.40 11.79
CA VAL A 259 -1.31 9.93 11.80
C VAL A 259 -1.71 9.32 10.48
N SER A 260 -0.99 8.25 10.11
CA SER A 260 -1.26 7.42 8.94
C SER A 260 -1.47 5.97 9.40
N ALA A 261 -2.58 5.35 8.98
CA ALA A 261 -2.92 4.00 9.36
C ALA A 261 -2.54 2.98 8.28
N ILE A 262 -1.85 1.92 8.66
CA ILE A 262 -1.47 0.80 7.80
C ILE A 262 -2.59 -0.24 7.83
N LEU A 263 -3.20 -0.53 6.69
CA LEU A 263 -4.31 -1.46 6.57
C LEU A 263 -3.81 -2.89 6.28
N LEU A 264 -4.09 -3.81 7.18
CA LEU A 264 -3.62 -5.19 7.09
C LEU A 264 -4.80 -6.17 7.09
N ILE A 265 -4.79 -7.12 6.14
CA ILE A 265 -5.77 -8.21 6.03
C ILE A 265 -5.02 -9.50 6.26
N PRO A 266 -5.29 -10.25 7.34
CA PRO A 266 -4.66 -11.56 7.55
C PRO A 266 -4.93 -12.52 6.39
N VAL A 267 -4.02 -13.46 6.13
CA VAL A 267 -4.34 -14.54 5.19
C VAL A 267 -5.43 -15.44 5.75
N ASN A 268 -6.33 -15.91 4.88
CA ASN A 268 -7.36 -16.87 5.27
C ASN A 268 -6.72 -18.24 5.56
N ARG A 269 -6.66 -18.60 6.83
CA ARG A 269 -6.14 -19.90 7.33
C ARG A 269 -7.26 -20.83 7.80
N GLY A 270 -8.42 -20.79 7.15
CA GLY A 270 -9.58 -21.59 7.50
C GLY A 270 -10.61 -20.79 8.31
N ALA A 271 -10.81 -19.54 7.96
CA ALA A 271 -11.92 -18.73 8.46
C ALA A 271 -13.27 -19.40 8.11
N ALA A 272 -14.29 -19.16 8.93
CA ALA A 272 -15.62 -19.70 8.68
C ALA A 272 -16.17 -19.17 7.35
N GLU A 273 -16.82 -20.03 6.58
CA GLU A 273 -17.45 -19.68 5.31
C GLU A 273 -18.41 -18.48 5.48
N GLY A 274 -18.30 -17.50 4.60
CA GLY A 274 -19.08 -16.26 4.64
C GLY A 274 -18.70 -15.28 5.75
N SER A 275 -17.66 -15.57 6.56
CA SER A 275 -17.10 -14.58 7.49
C SER A 275 -16.41 -13.44 6.73
N TRP A 276 -16.20 -12.32 7.41
CA TRP A 276 -15.54 -11.17 6.79
C TRP A 276 -14.18 -11.54 6.17
N LEU A 277 -13.35 -12.29 6.89
CA LEU A 277 -12.03 -12.70 6.40
C LEU A 277 -12.12 -13.66 5.21
N ASP A 278 -13.08 -14.58 5.22
CA ASP A 278 -13.31 -15.50 4.11
C ASP A 278 -13.73 -14.76 2.83
N LEU A 279 -14.55 -13.73 2.96
CA LEU A 279 -14.96 -12.90 1.82
C LEU A 279 -13.83 -12.02 1.32
N VAL A 280 -13.13 -11.30 2.22
CA VAL A 280 -12.27 -10.18 1.86
C VAL A 280 -10.82 -10.59 1.60
N ALA A 281 -10.29 -11.64 2.23
CA ALA A 281 -8.96 -12.13 1.86
C ALA A 281 -8.97 -12.64 0.40
N HIS A 282 -7.89 -12.37 -0.35
CA HIS A 282 -7.78 -12.83 -1.73
C HIS A 282 -7.89 -14.35 -1.81
N PRO A 283 -8.74 -14.93 -2.70
CA PRO A 283 -9.02 -16.37 -2.70
C PRO A 283 -7.78 -17.24 -3.01
N GLU A 284 -6.78 -16.69 -3.69
CA GLU A 284 -5.52 -17.38 -3.98
C GLU A 284 -4.40 -17.01 -2.98
N ASN A 285 -4.73 -16.41 -1.82
CA ASN A 285 -3.71 -16.11 -0.83
C ASN A 285 -3.05 -17.38 -0.31
N GLU A 286 -1.74 -17.33 -0.09
CA GLU A 286 -0.97 -18.49 0.35
C GLU A 286 -0.83 -18.53 1.87
N TYR A 287 -1.05 -19.71 2.45
CA TYR A 287 -0.99 -19.95 3.89
C TYR A 287 0.31 -19.48 4.56
N SER A 288 1.42 -19.48 3.82
CA SER A 288 2.75 -19.07 4.31
C SER A 288 2.97 -17.56 4.39
N ALA A 289 2.09 -16.76 3.77
CA ALA A 289 2.17 -15.31 3.84
C ALA A 289 1.70 -14.78 5.20
N ALA A 290 2.08 -13.57 5.54
CA ALA A 290 1.57 -12.87 6.74
C ALA A 290 0.20 -12.24 6.47
N PHE A 291 0.10 -11.51 5.35
CA PHE A 291 -1.10 -10.74 5.00
C PHE A 291 -1.51 -10.98 3.54
N SER A 292 -2.78 -10.73 3.29
CA SER A 292 -3.45 -10.92 2.01
C SER A 292 -3.75 -9.58 1.32
N MET A 293 -3.74 -9.57 0.00
CA MET A 293 -4.44 -8.58 -0.82
C MET A 293 -5.95 -8.70 -0.57
N PRO A 294 -6.75 -7.62 -0.59
CA PRO A 294 -8.20 -7.75 -0.61
C PRO A 294 -8.69 -8.42 -1.90
N ASN A 295 -9.75 -9.19 -1.78
CA ASN A 295 -10.44 -9.76 -2.92
C ASN A 295 -11.23 -8.68 -3.68
N MET A 296 -10.61 -8.10 -4.70
CA MET A 296 -11.24 -7.11 -5.56
C MET A 296 -11.95 -7.73 -6.78
N LEU A 297 -12.27 -9.03 -6.72
CA LEU A 297 -12.84 -9.82 -7.82
C LEU A 297 -14.30 -10.23 -7.60
N SER A 298 -14.85 -10.03 -6.40
CA SER A 298 -16.24 -10.37 -6.10
C SER A 298 -16.99 -9.20 -5.47
N LYS A 299 -18.29 -9.16 -5.73
CA LYS A 299 -19.20 -8.14 -5.19
C LYS A 299 -19.19 -8.12 -3.67
N GLU A 300 -19.39 -9.31 -3.07
CA GLU A 300 -19.51 -9.48 -1.62
C GLU A 300 -18.25 -9.02 -0.89
N ALA A 301 -17.09 -9.32 -1.45
CA ALA A 301 -15.80 -8.93 -0.89
C ALA A 301 -15.58 -7.40 -0.95
N VAL A 302 -15.82 -6.81 -2.11
CA VAL A 302 -15.68 -5.35 -2.29
C VAL A 302 -16.65 -4.59 -1.39
N GLU A 303 -17.90 -5.05 -1.26
CA GLU A 303 -18.90 -4.43 -0.38
C GLU A 303 -18.52 -4.57 1.11
N ALA A 304 -18.01 -5.72 1.55
CA ALA A 304 -17.56 -5.92 2.93
C ALA A 304 -16.32 -5.08 3.26
N TYR A 305 -15.37 -5.02 2.34
CA TYR A 305 -14.19 -4.14 2.48
C TYR A 305 -14.59 -2.66 2.50
N ALA A 306 -15.48 -2.24 1.59
CA ALA A 306 -16.00 -0.87 1.55
C ALA A 306 -16.75 -0.49 2.83
N ALA A 307 -17.58 -1.39 3.37
CA ALA A 307 -18.27 -1.18 4.64
C ALA A 307 -17.29 -0.93 5.79
N THR A 308 -16.22 -1.74 5.86
CA THR A 308 -15.18 -1.59 6.89
C THR A 308 -14.46 -0.27 6.76
N MET A 309 -14.07 0.12 5.55
CA MET A 309 -13.41 1.41 5.33
C MET A 309 -14.35 2.58 5.60
N ASN A 310 -15.64 2.46 5.24
CA ASN A 310 -16.64 3.48 5.54
C ASN A 310 -16.80 3.69 7.06
N PHE A 311 -16.92 2.59 7.81
CA PHE A 311 -16.97 2.63 9.28
C PHE A 311 -15.75 3.33 9.88
N LEU A 312 -14.53 2.93 9.47
CA LEU A 312 -13.29 3.52 9.99
C LEU A 312 -13.17 5.01 9.63
N CYS A 313 -13.42 5.38 8.37
CA CYS A 313 -13.33 6.77 7.92
C CYS A 313 -14.40 7.65 8.57
N GLU A 314 -15.62 7.12 8.77
CA GLU A 314 -16.69 7.80 9.45
C GLU A 314 -16.37 8.05 10.93
N ARG A 315 -15.85 7.03 11.63
CA ARG A 315 -15.49 7.12 13.05
C ARG A 315 -14.33 8.07 13.27
N TYR A 316 -13.24 7.91 12.53
CA TYR A 316 -11.98 8.63 12.73
C TYR A 316 -11.85 9.88 11.84
N SER A 317 -12.91 10.67 11.78
CA SER A 317 -12.96 12.01 11.19
C SER A 317 -13.84 12.95 12.02
N THR A 318 -13.93 12.70 13.34
CA THR A 318 -14.79 13.40 14.29
C THR A 318 -14.01 13.94 15.47
N GLU A 319 -14.54 14.94 16.16
CA GLU A 319 -13.95 15.43 17.41
C GLU A 319 -13.99 14.36 18.52
N GLN A 320 -14.98 13.49 18.51
CA GLN A 320 -15.17 12.47 19.53
C GLN A 320 -14.07 11.40 19.50
N TYR A 321 -13.71 10.90 18.31
CA TYR A 321 -12.77 9.80 18.14
C TYR A 321 -11.43 10.25 17.56
N GLY A 322 -11.31 11.50 17.11
CA GLY A 322 -10.13 12.03 16.47
C GLY A 322 -10.07 11.75 14.96
N ARG A 323 -8.89 11.94 14.38
CA ARG A 323 -8.70 11.92 12.92
C ARG A 323 -7.54 11.02 12.50
N ILE A 324 -7.82 10.10 11.58
CA ILE A 324 -6.79 9.42 10.76
C ILE A 324 -6.64 10.23 9.48
N HIS A 325 -5.43 10.74 9.21
CA HIS A 325 -5.19 11.68 8.12
C HIS A 325 -4.94 10.98 6.78
N HIS A 326 -4.20 9.87 6.82
CA HIS A 326 -3.83 9.11 5.62
C HIS A 326 -3.96 7.60 5.85
N TRP A 327 -4.11 6.87 4.75
CA TRP A 327 -4.36 5.43 4.75
C TRP A 327 -3.26 4.76 3.92
N ILE A 328 -2.41 3.99 4.55
CA ILE A 328 -1.35 3.22 3.90
C ILE A 328 -1.96 1.89 3.44
N ILE A 329 -1.94 1.69 2.13
CA ILE A 329 -2.64 0.56 1.52
C ILE A 329 -1.74 -0.65 1.54
N HIS A 330 -2.00 -1.49 2.54
CA HIS A 330 -1.29 -2.70 2.90
C HIS A 330 0.17 -2.42 3.28
N ASN A 331 1.01 -3.45 3.29
CA ASN A 331 2.42 -3.32 3.65
C ASN A 331 3.33 -3.86 2.53
N GLU A 332 4.41 -3.14 2.22
CA GLU A 332 5.55 -3.56 1.38
C GLU A 332 5.14 -4.43 0.19
N ILE A 333 4.37 -3.89 -0.72
CA ILE A 333 3.75 -4.64 -1.82
C ILE A 333 4.76 -5.22 -2.82
N GLN A 334 6.03 -4.80 -2.79
CA GLN A 334 7.10 -5.46 -3.55
C GLN A 334 7.28 -6.91 -3.07
N ALA A 335 7.26 -7.13 -1.76
CA ALA A 335 7.27 -8.45 -1.15
C ALA A 335 5.84 -9.04 -1.07
N GLY A 336 5.07 -8.90 -2.15
CA GLY A 336 3.67 -9.31 -2.24
C GLY A 336 3.43 -10.78 -1.88
N PHE A 337 4.43 -11.64 -2.07
CA PHE A 337 4.35 -13.04 -1.65
C PHE A 337 4.22 -13.22 -0.13
N TYR A 338 4.58 -12.23 0.68
CA TYR A 338 4.54 -12.29 2.14
C TYR A 338 3.60 -11.25 2.76
N TRP A 339 3.73 -9.96 2.35
CA TRP A 339 3.04 -8.85 3.01
C TRP A 339 1.69 -8.47 2.39
N THR A 340 1.44 -8.82 1.11
CA THR A 340 0.19 -8.46 0.42
C THR A 340 -0.11 -9.52 -0.64
N ASN A 341 -0.40 -10.74 -0.16
CA ASN A 341 -0.43 -11.93 -1.01
C ASN A 341 -1.74 -12.04 -1.81
N ALA A 342 -1.60 -12.17 -3.13
CA ALA A 342 -2.68 -12.42 -4.08
C ALA A 342 -2.44 -13.72 -4.92
N GLY A 343 -1.68 -14.67 -4.35
CA GLY A 343 -1.16 -15.80 -5.11
C GLY A 343 -0.04 -15.38 -6.08
N ARG A 344 0.17 -16.16 -7.12
CA ARG A 344 1.18 -15.85 -8.14
C ARG A 344 0.58 -15.01 -9.25
N ARG A 345 0.95 -13.74 -9.31
CA ARG A 345 0.45 -12.77 -10.28
C ARG A 345 1.60 -12.14 -11.07
N ASN A 346 1.33 -11.77 -12.32
CA ASN A 346 2.16 -10.84 -13.05
C ASN A 346 1.98 -9.42 -12.50
N LEU A 347 2.93 -8.54 -12.77
CA LEU A 347 2.90 -7.16 -12.28
C LEU A 347 1.59 -6.43 -12.64
N GLU A 348 1.14 -6.59 -13.87
CA GLU A 348 -0.05 -5.90 -14.39
C GLU A 348 -1.33 -6.33 -13.69
N THR A 349 -1.49 -7.64 -13.47
CA THR A 349 -2.67 -8.22 -12.81
C THR A 349 -2.65 -7.95 -11.31
N TYR A 350 -1.47 -8.02 -10.68
CA TYR A 350 -1.28 -7.64 -9.29
C TYR A 350 -1.67 -6.17 -9.04
N MET A 351 -1.14 -5.26 -9.87
CA MET A 351 -1.43 -3.83 -9.76
C MET A 351 -2.86 -3.48 -10.18
N ASN A 352 -3.51 -4.27 -11.03
CA ASN A 352 -4.94 -4.10 -11.31
C ASN A 352 -5.81 -4.27 -10.06
N LEU A 353 -5.50 -5.25 -9.21
CA LEU A 353 -6.19 -5.45 -7.93
C LEU A 353 -5.81 -4.36 -6.92
N TYR A 354 -4.52 -4.09 -6.80
CA TYR A 354 -4.01 -3.17 -5.80
C TYR A 354 -4.50 -1.73 -6.00
N GLN A 355 -4.48 -1.21 -7.23
CA GLN A 355 -4.95 0.15 -7.50
C GLN A 355 -6.46 0.32 -7.23
N ARG A 356 -7.26 -0.76 -7.41
CA ARG A 356 -8.68 -0.73 -7.04
C ARG A 356 -8.86 -0.59 -5.53
N SER A 357 -8.05 -1.30 -4.73
CA SER A 357 -8.02 -1.14 -3.27
C SER A 357 -7.66 0.30 -2.88
N MET A 358 -6.62 0.88 -3.48
CA MET A 358 -6.23 2.28 -3.24
C MET A 358 -7.37 3.25 -3.56
N ARG A 359 -8.03 3.11 -4.73
CA ARG A 359 -9.15 3.96 -5.15
C ARG A 359 -10.35 3.84 -4.21
N LEU A 360 -10.71 2.61 -3.82
CA LEU A 360 -11.78 2.37 -2.87
C LEU A 360 -11.56 3.13 -1.58
N VAL A 361 -10.39 2.96 -0.97
CA VAL A 361 -10.05 3.62 0.30
C VAL A 361 -10.02 5.14 0.15
N GLN A 362 -9.35 5.66 -0.88
CA GLN A 362 -9.27 7.10 -1.15
C GLN A 362 -10.67 7.72 -1.31
N THR A 363 -11.50 7.08 -2.12
CA THR A 363 -12.83 7.61 -2.45
C THR A 363 -13.74 7.61 -1.23
N ILE A 364 -13.70 6.54 -0.43
CA ILE A 364 -14.46 6.48 0.83
C ILE A 364 -13.94 7.51 1.82
N ALA A 365 -12.63 7.59 2.03
CA ALA A 365 -12.05 8.51 3.02
C ALA A 365 -12.38 9.98 2.71
N ARG A 366 -12.38 10.36 1.44
CA ARG A 366 -12.65 11.74 1.02
C ARG A 366 -14.09 12.21 1.21
N GLN A 367 -15.02 11.32 1.48
CA GLN A 367 -16.37 11.72 1.91
C GLN A 367 -16.36 12.37 3.29
N TYR A 368 -15.42 11.99 4.13
CA TYR A 368 -15.31 12.38 5.53
C TYR A 368 -14.18 13.37 5.78
N ASP A 369 -13.09 13.26 5.01
CA ASP A 369 -11.94 14.13 5.07
C ASP A 369 -11.45 14.47 3.65
N PRO A 370 -11.66 15.70 3.17
CA PRO A 370 -11.29 16.10 1.80
C PRO A 370 -9.77 16.06 1.54
N ASN A 371 -8.96 15.97 2.60
CA ASN A 371 -7.49 15.92 2.50
C ASN A 371 -6.92 14.52 2.66
N ALA A 372 -7.75 13.50 2.94
CA ALA A 372 -7.29 12.14 3.09
C ALA A 372 -6.64 11.61 1.81
N LYS A 373 -5.58 10.83 1.96
CA LYS A 373 -4.87 10.16 0.85
C LYS A 373 -4.70 8.68 1.15
N SER A 374 -4.78 7.87 0.10
CA SER A 374 -4.23 6.52 0.10
C SER A 374 -2.76 6.58 -0.33
N LEU A 375 -1.90 5.82 0.36
CA LEU A 375 -0.48 5.77 0.08
C LEU A 375 -0.09 4.35 -0.35
N ILE A 376 0.67 4.24 -1.45
CA ILE A 376 1.27 2.97 -1.87
C ILE A 376 2.43 2.65 -0.94
N SER A 377 2.48 1.42 -0.38
CA SER A 377 3.52 1.01 0.57
C SER A 377 4.62 0.21 -0.12
N LEU A 378 5.87 0.67 0.04
CA LEU A 378 7.03 0.13 -0.64
C LEU A 378 8.24 0.01 0.31
N ASP A 379 9.03 -1.08 0.15
CA ASP A 379 10.34 -1.25 0.80
C ASP A 379 11.48 -0.55 0.02
N HIS A 380 12.73 -0.71 0.47
CA HIS A 380 13.91 -0.10 -0.13
C HIS A 380 14.32 -0.67 -1.50
N GLY A 381 13.76 -1.80 -1.94
CA GLY A 381 14.07 -2.45 -3.22
C GLY A 381 13.52 -1.68 -4.41
N TRP A 382 14.35 -0.88 -5.09
CA TRP A 382 13.90 -0.03 -6.19
C TRP A 382 13.87 -0.75 -7.54
N THR A 383 15.03 -1.18 -8.06
CA THR A 383 15.11 -2.10 -9.21
C THR A 383 15.51 -3.50 -8.79
N ASP A 384 15.81 -3.73 -7.52
CA ASP A 384 15.98 -5.07 -6.99
C ASP A 384 14.63 -5.77 -6.90
N GLN A 385 14.59 -7.01 -7.37
CA GLN A 385 13.38 -7.82 -7.31
C GLN A 385 13.38 -8.79 -6.12
N GLY A 386 14.56 -9.04 -5.52
CA GLY A 386 14.73 -9.97 -4.43
C GLY A 386 14.50 -11.43 -4.80
N SER A 387 13.33 -11.77 -5.35
CA SER A 387 12.96 -13.14 -5.75
C SER A 387 12.08 -13.14 -7.01
N ASP A 388 11.82 -14.34 -7.55
CA ASP A 388 10.90 -14.56 -8.68
C ASP A 388 9.41 -14.34 -8.30
N ARG A 389 9.13 -14.08 -7.02
CA ARG A 389 7.79 -13.84 -6.45
C ARG A 389 7.62 -12.41 -5.93
N SER A 390 8.65 -11.59 -6.08
CA SER A 390 8.67 -10.18 -5.68
C SER A 390 8.60 -9.28 -6.91
N TYR A 391 8.34 -8.00 -6.68
CA TYR A 391 8.25 -6.99 -7.73
C TYR A 391 9.29 -5.89 -7.48
N GLN A 392 9.76 -5.25 -8.55
CA GLN A 392 10.57 -4.04 -8.44
C GLN A 392 9.71 -2.85 -8.02
N GLY A 393 10.14 -2.07 -7.01
CA GLY A 393 9.37 -0.94 -6.50
C GLY A 393 9.04 0.10 -7.58
N VAL A 394 10.02 0.47 -8.41
CA VAL A 394 9.81 1.40 -9.52
C VAL A 394 8.77 0.90 -10.53
N LYS A 395 8.73 -0.42 -10.80
CA LYS A 395 7.78 -0.99 -11.76
C LYS A 395 6.35 -0.99 -11.24
N LEU A 396 6.15 -1.18 -9.94
CA LEU A 396 4.84 -1.03 -9.29
C LEU A 396 4.33 0.41 -9.42
N LEU A 397 5.19 1.40 -9.15
CA LEU A 397 4.86 2.81 -9.29
C LEU A 397 4.56 3.20 -10.75
N GLU A 398 5.40 2.77 -11.70
CA GLU A 398 5.15 2.99 -13.14
C GLU A 398 3.81 2.39 -13.60
N GLN A 399 3.48 1.20 -13.08
CA GLN A 399 2.21 0.55 -13.42
C GLN A 399 1.01 1.27 -12.78
N LEU A 400 1.13 1.77 -11.55
CA LEU A 400 0.11 2.63 -10.93
C LEU A 400 -0.14 3.90 -11.75
N VAL A 401 0.94 4.56 -12.21
CA VAL A 401 0.84 5.75 -13.08
C VAL A 401 0.09 5.45 -14.38
N LYS A 402 0.32 4.27 -15.00
CA LYS A 402 -0.43 3.86 -16.21
C LYS A 402 -1.93 3.72 -15.95
N TYR A 403 -2.33 3.09 -14.83
CA TYR A 403 -3.74 3.01 -14.43
C TYR A 403 -4.33 4.39 -14.16
N CYS A 404 -3.60 5.25 -13.45
CA CYS A 404 -4.04 6.62 -13.18
C CYS A 404 -4.29 7.42 -14.46
N ARG A 405 -3.41 7.30 -15.44
CA ARG A 405 -3.56 7.99 -16.73
C ARG A 405 -4.74 7.49 -17.54
N GLN A 406 -5.02 6.20 -17.48
CA GLN A 406 -6.06 5.58 -18.28
C GLN A 406 -7.45 5.71 -17.65
N GLU A 407 -7.54 5.52 -16.32
CA GLU A 407 -8.79 5.36 -15.57
C GLU A 407 -9.16 6.57 -14.69
N GLY A 408 -8.49 7.71 -14.89
CA GLY A 408 -8.59 8.90 -14.04
C GLY A 408 -7.54 8.90 -12.93
N ASP A 409 -6.86 10.04 -12.78
CA ASP A 409 -5.85 10.23 -11.75
C ASP A 409 -6.49 10.63 -10.43
N PHE A 410 -5.92 10.17 -9.33
CA PHE A 410 -6.30 10.55 -7.97
C PHE A 410 -5.05 10.95 -7.16
N GLU A 411 -5.24 11.72 -6.11
CA GLU A 411 -4.13 12.28 -5.32
C GLU A 411 -3.60 11.28 -4.30
N TRP A 412 -2.93 10.21 -4.80
CA TRP A 412 -2.24 9.23 -3.97
C TRP A 412 -0.86 9.73 -3.52
N GLY A 413 -0.32 9.16 -2.45
CA GLY A 413 1.03 9.39 -1.95
C GLY A 413 1.86 8.11 -1.89
N ILE A 414 3.11 8.24 -1.44
CA ILE A 414 4.09 7.16 -1.33
C ILE A 414 4.43 6.97 0.15
N ALA A 415 4.14 5.80 0.70
CA ALA A 415 4.67 5.29 1.95
C ALA A 415 5.90 4.44 1.62
N PHE A 416 7.07 4.83 2.07
CA PHE A 416 8.33 4.20 1.68
C PHE A 416 9.14 3.83 2.91
N HIS A 417 9.83 2.66 2.87
CA HIS A 417 10.63 2.12 3.96
C HIS A 417 12.12 2.06 3.57
N PRO A 418 12.86 3.17 3.68
CA PRO A 418 14.25 3.26 3.21
C PRO A 418 15.24 2.66 4.22
N TYR A 419 15.16 1.36 4.46
CA TYR A 419 16.19 0.68 5.25
C TYR A 419 17.55 0.67 4.55
N PRO A 420 18.68 0.53 5.27
CA PRO A 420 19.98 0.28 4.65
C PRO A 420 19.94 -0.94 3.72
N GLN A 421 20.81 -0.97 2.68
CA GLN A 421 20.86 -2.12 1.76
C GLN A 421 21.18 -3.45 2.46
N ASP A 422 21.94 -3.41 3.54
CA ASP A 422 22.09 -4.48 4.52
C ASP A 422 21.58 -3.97 5.87
N ILE A 423 20.43 -4.47 6.32
CA ILE A 423 19.80 -4.04 7.57
C ILE A 423 20.70 -4.31 8.80
N ASN A 424 21.69 -5.18 8.68
CA ASN A 424 22.62 -5.48 9.76
C ASN A 424 23.80 -4.49 9.83
N ASP A 425 24.05 -3.70 8.78
CA ASP A 425 25.10 -2.68 8.77
C ASP A 425 24.52 -1.28 9.00
N PRO A 426 24.78 -0.63 10.15
CA PRO A 426 24.28 0.71 10.43
C PRO A 426 24.89 1.81 9.55
N ARG A 427 25.96 1.50 8.81
CA ARG A 427 26.75 2.47 8.03
C ARG A 427 26.14 2.72 6.65
N THR A 428 24.88 3.16 6.62
CA THR A 428 24.12 3.38 5.39
C THR A 428 24.81 4.32 4.38
N TRP A 429 25.75 5.18 4.82
CA TRP A 429 26.56 6.00 3.91
C TRP A 429 27.52 5.20 3.02
N LEU A 430 27.74 3.91 3.33
CA LEU A 430 28.55 2.97 2.55
C LEU A 430 27.73 2.11 1.58
N ASP A 431 26.43 2.28 1.51
CA ASP A 431 25.51 1.50 0.66
C ASP A 431 25.88 1.68 -0.83
N ASP A 432 26.72 0.81 -1.36
CA ASP A 432 27.31 0.93 -2.69
C ASP A 432 26.34 0.67 -3.84
N LYS A 433 25.24 -0.08 -3.57
CA LYS A 433 24.16 -0.34 -4.52
C LYS A 433 23.09 0.75 -4.56
N ALA A 434 23.16 1.71 -3.64
CA ALA A 434 22.34 2.91 -3.61
C ALA A 434 23.02 4.03 -4.40
N THR A 435 22.77 4.08 -5.70
CA THR A 435 23.35 5.05 -6.65
C THR A 435 22.39 6.20 -6.93
N TYR A 436 22.90 7.32 -7.48
CA TYR A 436 22.07 8.49 -7.80
C TYR A 436 21.51 8.42 -9.23
N SER A 437 20.73 7.37 -9.50
CA SER A 437 20.10 7.11 -10.79
C SER A 437 18.72 6.49 -10.59
N PHE A 438 17.78 6.71 -11.51
CA PHE A 438 16.49 6.01 -11.52
C PHE A 438 16.62 4.49 -11.76
N SER A 439 17.79 4.03 -12.19
CA SER A 439 18.13 2.60 -12.30
C SER A 439 18.86 2.04 -11.07
N THR A 440 18.94 2.78 -9.97
CA THR A 440 19.55 2.31 -8.72
C THR A 440 18.92 1.00 -8.25
N GLN A 441 19.69 0.14 -7.60
CA GLN A 441 19.17 -1.14 -7.08
C GLN A 441 18.30 -0.91 -5.83
N TYR A 442 18.77 -0.06 -4.92
CA TYR A 442 18.09 0.28 -3.68
C TYR A 442 17.92 1.78 -3.50
N LEU A 443 16.86 2.16 -2.78
CA LEU A 443 16.70 3.49 -2.20
C LEU A 443 16.86 3.38 -0.69
N THR A 444 17.98 3.85 -0.20
CA THR A 444 18.36 3.82 1.21
C THR A 444 18.60 5.23 1.72
N PRO A 445 18.88 5.48 2.99
CA PRO A 445 19.21 6.83 3.45
C PRO A 445 20.33 7.52 2.64
N ARG A 446 21.17 6.76 1.92
CA ARG A 446 22.22 7.32 1.09
C ARG A 446 21.74 8.15 -0.10
N ASN A 447 20.65 7.72 -0.78
CA ASN A 447 20.23 8.26 -2.08
C ASN A 447 18.75 8.63 -2.17
N LEU A 448 18.15 9.08 -1.06
CA LEU A 448 16.72 9.42 -0.98
C LEU A 448 16.29 10.47 -2.01
N GLU A 449 17.20 11.34 -2.46
CA GLU A 449 16.95 12.34 -3.50
C GLU A 449 16.48 11.74 -4.82
N VAL A 450 16.76 10.45 -5.06
CA VAL A 450 16.28 9.74 -6.26
C VAL A 450 14.76 9.60 -6.22
N LEU A 451 14.19 9.29 -5.04
CA LEU A 451 12.73 9.20 -4.88
C LEU A 451 12.07 10.57 -5.01
N ASP A 452 12.68 11.60 -4.42
CA ASP A 452 12.18 12.98 -4.50
C ASP A 452 12.15 13.46 -5.95
N ALA A 453 13.24 13.25 -6.70
CA ALA A 453 13.33 13.57 -8.12
C ALA A 453 12.37 12.70 -8.99
N TRP A 454 12.15 11.45 -8.61
CA TRP A 454 11.20 10.59 -9.31
C TRP A 454 9.77 11.12 -9.14
N ALA A 455 9.40 11.57 -7.94
CA ALA A 455 8.08 12.13 -7.63
C ALA A 455 7.81 13.47 -8.33
N GLU A 456 8.87 14.21 -8.72
CA GLU A 456 8.78 15.49 -9.45
C GLU A 456 8.57 15.30 -10.97
N GLN A 457 8.69 14.10 -11.52
CA GLN A 457 8.50 13.90 -12.96
C GLN A 457 7.06 14.26 -13.37
N PRO A 458 6.85 15.06 -14.45
CA PRO A 458 5.49 15.48 -14.85
C PRO A 458 4.52 14.31 -15.06
N GLU A 459 5.04 13.17 -15.52
CA GLU A 459 4.28 11.96 -15.70
C GLU A 459 3.83 11.29 -14.40
N VAL A 460 4.49 11.54 -13.30
CA VAL A 460 4.18 11.02 -11.97
C VAL A 460 3.30 11.99 -11.19
N CYS A 461 3.51 13.28 -11.39
CA CYS A 461 2.77 14.34 -10.70
C CYS A 461 1.26 14.18 -10.84
N TYR A 462 0.51 14.41 -9.76
CA TYR A 462 -0.94 14.50 -9.82
C TYR A 462 -1.35 15.62 -10.78
N LYS A 463 -2.19 15.26 -11.75
CA LYS A 463 -2.60 16.16 -12.84
C LYS A 463 -1.41 16.83 -13.57
N GLY A 464 -0.26 16.15 -13.61
CA GLY A 464 0.93 16.60 -14.32
C GLY A 464 1.74 17.73 -13.69
N THR A 465 1.33 18.27 -12.54
CA THR A 465 1.94 19.47 -11.94
C THR A 465 2.20 19.37 -10.44
N GLN A 466 1.45 18.58 -9.70
CA GLN A 466 1.60 18.45 -8.25
C GLN A 466 2.40 17.20 -7.91
N PRO A 467 3.63 17.33 -7.38
CA PRO A 467 4.43 16.18 -6.94
C PRO A 467 3.71 15.32 -5.92
N ARG A 468 3.98 14.01 -5.94
CA ARG A 468 3.40 13.07 -4.97
C ARG A 468 4.03 13.30 -3.60
N GLU A 469 3.21 13.29 -2.55
CA GLU A 469 3.66 13.32 -1.17
C GLU A 469 4.41 12.04 -0.83
N ILE A 470 5.54 12.17 -0.11
CA ILE A 470 6.35 11.06 0.38
C ILE A 470 6.25 11.02 1.90
N GLN A 471 5.96 9.86 2.44
CA GLN A 471 6.05 9.55 3.86
C GLN A 471 7.00 8.38 4.04
N PHE A 472 8.08 8.56 4.77
CA PHE A 472 8.89 7.45 5.26
C PHE A 472 8.20 6.87 6.50
N THR A 473 7.34 5.89 6.25
CA THR A 473 6.39 5.38 7.23
C THR A 473 6.96 4.30 8.13
N GLU A 474 8.09 3.75 7.73
CA GLU A 474 8.88 2.81 8.51
C GLU A 474 10.34 2.86 8.03
N GLN A 475 11.26 3.04 8.95
CA GLN A 475 12.70 2.93 8.69
C GLN A 475 13.47 2.97 10.01
N GLY A 476 14.61 2.33 10.07
CA GLY A 476 15.45 2.28 11.27
C GLY A 476 16.87 1.86 10.95
N ILE A 477 17.78 2.18 11.85
CA ILE A 477 19.19 1.81 11.78
C ILE A 477 19.44 0.77 12.87
N ASN A 478 19.82 -0.44 12.48
CA ASN A 478 20.11 -1.51 13.40
C ASN A 478 21.45 -1.30 14.12
N THR A 479 21.58 -1.84 15.34
CA THR A 479 22.87 -2.08 15.99
C THR A 479 23.02 -3.56 16.32
N PRO A 480 24.14 -4.22 15.98
CA PRO A 480 24.29 -5.66 16.20
C PRO A 480 24.33 -6.02 17.69
N ASP A 481 24.80 -5.11 18.53
CA ASP A 481 24.94 -5.25 19.98
C ASP A 481 24.88 -3.87 20.67
N TYR A 482 25.14 -3.81 21.96
CA TYR A 482 25.20 -2.58 22.75
C TYR A 482 26.64 -2.12 23.08
N GLU A 483 27.62 -2.62 22.35
CA GLU A 483 29.00 -2.15 22.51
C GLU A 483 29.13 -0.68 22.04
N PRO A 484 30.00 0.12 22.65
CA PRO A 484 30.12 1.54 22.39
C PRO A 484 30.32 1.89 20.91
N LEU A 485 31.09 1.10 20.16
CA LEU A 485 31.35 1.33 18.75
C LEU A 485 30.10 1.06 17.89
N SER A 486 29.38 -0.03 18.20
CA SER A 486 28.14 -0.39 17.51
C SER A 486 27.06 0.67 17.70
N LEU A 487 26.87 1.11 18.95
CA LEU A 487 25.94 2.20 19.27
C LEU A 487 26.33 3.53 18.64
N ARG A 488 27.64 3.84 18.54
CA ARG A 488 28.14 5.03 17.86
C ARG A 488 27.83 4.99 16.35
N ASN A 489 28.01 3.83 15.71
CA ASN A 489 27.67 3.64 14.30
C ASN A 489 26.15 3.75 14.05
N GLN A 490 25.31 3.19 14.93
CA GLN A 490 23.86 3.37 14.85
C GLN A 490 23.49 4.85 14.91
N ALA A 491 24.03 5.60 15.87
CA ALA A 491 23.77 7.03 16.04
C ALA A 491 24.24 7.84 14.81
N ALA A 492 25.41 7.48 14.22
CA ALA A 492 25.89 8.09 12.99
C ALA A 492 24.95 7.84 11.80
N GLY A 493 24.41 6.61 11.65
CA GLY A 493 23.41 6.29 10.62
C GLY A 493 22.13 7.07 10.79
N VAL A 494 21.66 7.24 12.02
CA VAL A 494 20.49 8.08 12.34
C VAL A 494 20.76 9.56 12.00
N ALA A 495 21.93 10.10 12.40
CA ALA A 495 22.33 11.47 12.09
C ALA A 495 22.41 11.70 10.58
N TYR A 496 23.04 10.76 9.84
CA TYR A 496 23.14 10.81 8.38
C TYR A 496 21.77 10.85 7.71
N SER A 497 20.85 9.97 8.12
CA SER A 497 19.49 9.89 7.58
C SER A 497 18.72 11.19 7.81
N LEU A 498 18.77 11.74 9.02
CA LEU A 498 18.08 12.96 9.39
C LEU A 498 18.64 14.19 8.65
N ALA A 499 19.99 14.31 8.55
CA ALA A 499 20.62 15.36 7.79
C ALA A 499 20.21 15.31 6.30
N LYS A 500 20.10 14.10 5.71
CA LYS A 500 19.64 13.90 4.35
C LYS A 500 18.19 14.39 4.16
N ILE A 501 17.30 14.02 5.06
CA ILE A 501 15.86 14.37 4.99
C ILE A 501 15.63 15.88 5.08
N GLN A 502 16.47 16.61 5.80
CA GLN A 502 16.36 18.06 5.91
C GLN A 502 16.37 18.77 4.54
N HIS A 503 16.95 18.15 3.53
CA HIS A 503 17.08 18.69 2.18
C HIS A 503 16.04 18.14 1.18
N MET A 504 15.13 17.26 1.61
CA MET A 504 14.08 16.73 0.75
C MET A 504 12.85 17.64 0.74
N LYS A 505 12.19 17.74 -0.43
CA LYS A 505 11.11 18.72 -0.65
C LYS A 505 9.72 18.17 -0.40
N HIS A 506 9.52 16.88 -0.66
CA HIS A 506 8.17 16.28 -0.70
C HIS A 506 7.91 15.31 0.46
N VAL A 507 8.84 15.23 1.41
CA VAL A 507 8.73 14.38 2.61
C VAL A 507 7.96 15.10 3.69
N THR A 508 6.87 14.49 4.15
CA THR A 508 6.02 15.01 5.24
C THR A 508 6.12 14.20 6.52
N THR A 509 6.68 12.98 6.45
CA THR A 509 6.82 12.07 7.60
C THR A 509 8.14 11.31 7.51
N TYR A 510 8.82 11.19 8.64
CA TYR A 510 9.95 10.30 8.88
C TYR A 510 9.68 9.52 10.17
N ALA A 511 8.91 8.44 10.05
CA ALA A 511 8.56 7.59 11.17
C ALA A 511 9.69 6.58 11.44
N TYR A 512 10.42 6.81 12.53
CA TYR A 512 11.49 5.91 12.95
C TYR A 512 10.92 4.60 13.53
N HIS A 513 11.38 3.48 13.05
CA HIS A 513 11.05 2.15 13.52
C HIS A 513 12.25 1.60 14.33
N LEU A 514 12.20 1.51 15.69
CA LEU A 514 11.05 1.81 16.51
C LEU A 514 11.48 2.56 17.78
N TRP A 515 10.55 2.84 18.69
CA TRP A 515 10.84 3.53 19.94
C TRP A 515 11.83 2.78 20.84
N ALA A 516 11.62 1.49 21.08
CA ALA A 516 12.48 0.63 21.91
C ALA A 516 12.67 -0.73 21.23
N ASP A 517 13.85 -1.32 21.35
CA ASP A 517 14.11 -2.66 20.82
C ASP A 517 13.03 -3.65 21.24
N ALA A 518 12.55 -4.45 20.28
CA ALA A 518 11.52 -5.46 20.48
C ALA A 518 12.03 -6.86 20.09
N ARG A 519 11.65 -7.87 20.88
CA ARG A 519 12.06 -9.26 20.60
C ARG A 519 11.40 -9.84 19.37
N GLU A 520 10.24 -9.30 19.03
CA GLU A 520 9.44 -9.65 17.86
C GLU A 520 10.12 -9.29 16.54
N GLU A 521 11.05 -8.32 16.57
CA GLU A 521 11.91 -7.95 15.44
C GLU A 521 13.08 -8.95 15.21
N GLY A 522 13.02 -10.11 15.81
CA GLY A 522 14.08 -11.11 15.73
C GLY A 522 15.35 -10.68 16.46
N ALA A 523 16.47 -10.63 15.75
CA ALA A 523 17.75 -10.20 16.32
C ALA A 523 18.02 -8.70 16.13
N LEU A 524 17.13 -7.97 15.45
CA LEU A 524 17.31 -6.55 15.15
C LEU A 524 17.13 -5.68 16.39
N ARG A 525 18.01 -4.70 16.53
CA ARG A 525 17.99 -3.69 17.60
C ARG A 525 17.86 -2.30 16.97
N LEU A 526 16.69 -2.06 16.37
CA LEU A 526 16.38 -0.83 15.63
C LEU A 526 16.03 0.34 16.57
N GLY A 527 15.54 0.03 17.78
CA GLY A 527 14.98 1.03 18.70
C GLY A 527 15.93 2.16 19.09
N LEU A 528 15.37 3.29 19.47
CA LEU A 528 16.09 4.40 20.11
C LEU A 528 16.42 4.09 21.59
N ARG A 529 15.70 3.14 22.16
CA ARG A 529 15.93 2.57 23.50
C ARG A 529 16.29 1.09 23.40
N LYS A 530 17.01 0.61 24.42
CA LYS A 530 17.30 -0.81 24.60
C LYS A 530 16.04 -1.62 24.90
N TYR A 531 16.16 -2.94 24.92
CA TYR A 531 15.07 -3.84 25.32
C TYR A 531 14.47 -3.47 26.68
N ARG A 532 13.15 -3.68 26.84
CA ARG A 532 12.46 -3.52 28.13
C ARG A 532 13.01 -4.45 29.22
N ASP A 533 13.50 -5.59 28.81
CA ASP A 533 14.04 -6.67 29.65
C ASP A 533 15.58 -6.74 29.61
N ASP A 534 16.26 -5.66 29.18
CA ASP A 534 17.72 -5.61 29.24
C ASP A 534 18.21 -5.72 30.69
N ALA A 535 19.15 -6.65 30.92
CA ALA A 535 19.56 -6.99 32.29
C ALA A 535 20.38 -5.87 32.99
N ALA A 536 21.07 -5.04 32.19
CA ALA A 536 21.97 -4.02 32.74
C ALA A 536 21.30 -2.63 32.76
N ASP A 537 20.45 -2.33 31.75
CA ASP A 537 19.91 -0.98 31.52
C ASP A 537 18.56 -1.05 30.79
N PRO A 538 17.50 -1.56 31.48
CA PRO A 538 16.15 -1.70 30.88
C PRO A 538 15.63 -0.39 30.31
N LEU A 539 15.23 -0.37 29.02
CA LEU A 539 14.80 0.82 28.30
C LEU A 539 15.84 1.96 28.29
N GLY A 540 17.12 1.68 28.48
CA GLY A 540 18.17 2.68 28.44
C GLY A 540 18.18 3.43 27.12
N LYS A 541 18.32 4.75 27.16
CA LYS A 541 18.46 5.59 25.97
C LYS A 541 19.78 5.26 25.25
N LYS A 542 19.72 4.95 23.97
CA LYS A 542 20.91 4.79 23.15
C LYS A 542 21.45 6.17 22.69
N PRO A 543 22.70 6.29 22.22
CA PRO A 543 23.20 7.54 21.65
C PRO A 543 22.34 8.07 20.47
N SER A 544 21.72 7.18 19.70
CA SER A 544 20.77 7.51 18.63
C SER A 544 19.52 8.25 19.13
N TRP A 545 19.13 8.08 20.39
CA TRP A 545 18.05 8.84 21.02
C TRP A 545 18.36 10.33 21.03
N GLU A 546 19.54 10.73 21.51
CA GLU A 546 19.93 12.16 21.59
C GLU A 546 20.04 12.79 20.21
N VAL A 547 20.55 12.04 19.24
CA VAL A 547 20.60 12.48 17.84
C VAL A 547 19.19 12.73 17.30
N PHE A 548 18.28 11.78 17.49
CA PHE A 548 16.90 11.92 17.01
C PHE A 548 16.17 13.05 17.73
N ARG A 549 16.38 13.20 19.06
CA ARG A 549 15.82 14.30 19.85
C ARG A 549 16.28 15.66 19.33
N ALA A 550 17.58 15.82 19.12
CA ALA A 550 18.20 17.09 18.75
C ALA A 550 17.84 17.56 17.34
N PHE A 551 17.43 16.66 16.44
CA PHE A 551 17.08 17.03 15.07
C PHE A 551 15.94 18.07 15.04
N GLY A 552 16.23 19.22 14.37
CA GLY A 552 15.31 20.36 14.31
C GLY A 552 15.26 21.19 15.60
N GLN A 553 16.19 21.00 16.55
CA GLN A 553 16.38 21.81 17.74
C GLN A 553 17.68 22.60 17.68
N ASP A 554 17.83 23.61 18.55
CA ASP A 554 18.99 24.52 18.58
C ASP A 554 20.32 23.80 18.86
N ASP A 555 20.27 22.65 19.50
CA ASP A 555 21.47 21.87 19.86
C ASP A 555 21.84 20.79 18.81
N TRP A 556 21.16 20.72 17.67
CA TRP A 556 21.42 19.75 16.61
C TRP A 556 22.89 19.67 16.21
N GLU A 557 23.49 20.85 15.89
CA GLU A 557 24.89 20.93 15.45
C GLU A 557 25.85 20.35 16.50
N SER A 558 25.65 20.67 17.78
CA SER A 558 26.54 20.20 18.84
C SER A 558 26.37 18.70 19.14
N VAL A 559 25.14 18.18 19.08
CA VAL A 559 24.83 16.77 19.34
C VAL A 559 25.26 15.88 18.18
N SER A 560 25.11 16.35 16.95
CA SER A 560 25.41 15.57 15.75
C SER A 560 26.88 15.66 15.31
N ALA A 561 27.60 16.73 15.64
CA ALA A 561 29.01 16.95 15.24
C ALA A 561 29.96 15.76 15.49
N PRO A 562 29.89 15.01 16.62
CA PRO A 562 30.78 13.86 16.85
C PRO A 562 30.63 12.73 15.81
N TYR A 563 29.58 12.71 15.04
CA TYR A 563 29.30 11.65 14.05
C TYR A 563 29.83 11.99 12.65
N LEU A 564 30.20 13.26 12.38
CA LEU A 564 30.87 13.66 11.13
C LEU A 564 32.16 12.84 10.91
N GLU A 565 33.00 12.73 11.96
CA GLU A 565 34.23 11.92 11.94
C GLU A 565 33.94 10.42 11.67
N VAL A 566 32.86 9.87 12.23
CA VAL A 566 32.48 8.45 12.04
C VAL A 566 32.12 8.18 10.60
N ILE A 567 31.43 9.12 9.96
CA ILE A 567 30.99 9.04 8.57
C ILE A 567 32.15 9.36 7.62
N GLY A 568 33.11 10.20 8.05
CA GLY A 568 34.24 10.68 7.25
C GLY A 568 33.89 11.88 6.36
N ILE A 569 33.07 12.80 6.88
CA ILE A 569 32.68 14.05 6.24
C ILE A 569 33.03 15.25 7.12
N ASP A 570 33.17 16.44 6.52
CA ASP A 570 33.52 17.68 7.23
C ASP A 570 32.27 18.47 7.68
N SER A 571 31.14 18.27 6.99
CA SER A 571 29.89 19.02 7.18
C SER A 571 28.68 18.17 6.81
N TRP A 572 27.53 18.45 7.41
CA TRP A 572 26.25 17.83 7.01
C TRP A 572 25.84 18.22 5.58
N ASP A 573 26.32 19.30 5.02
CA ASP A 573 26.13 19.65 3.61
C ASP A 573 26.77 18.65 2.63
N ASP A 574 27.70 17.82 3.10
CA ASP A 574 28.39 16.82 2.29
C ASP A 574 27.55 15.57 2.06
N VAL A 575 26.47 15.37 2.84
CA VAL A 575 25.54 14.26 2.62
C VAL A 575 24.63 14.50 1.41
N VAL A 576 24.46 15.78 1.00
CA VAL A 576 23.58 16.17 -0.10
C VAL A 576 24.24 15.86 -1.43
N TYR A 577 23.56 15.13 -2.28
CA TYR A 577 24.04 14.91 -3.64
C TYR A 577 23.87 16.16 -4.50
N LYS A 578 24.99 16.72 -4.96
CA LYS A 578 25.03 17.94 -5.77
C LYS A 578 25.06 17.67 -7.29
N GLY A 579 25.04 16.42 -7.70
CA GLY A 579 25.03 16.01 -9.11
C GLY A 579 23.63 15.94 -9.72
N THR A 580 23.57 15.52 -10.98
CA THR A 580 22.31 15.27 -11.68
C THR A 580 21.91 13.80 -11.48
N ILE A 581 20.69 13.56 -11.06
CA ILE A 581 20.12 12.21 -11.02
C ILE A 581 19.86 11.76 -12.46
N THR A 582 20.47 10.64 -12.85
CA THR A 582 20.39 10.14 -14.22
C THR A 582 19.18 9.22 -14.40
N LYS A 583 18.59 9.24 -15.61
CA LYS A 583 17.49 8.31 -15.99
C LYS A 583 18.02 6.90 -16.25
#